data_e82a68732243ffccb2868a66138513f9
#
_entry.id   e82a68732243ffccb2868a66138513f9
#
_cell.length_a   1.000
_cell.length_b   1.000
_cell.length_c   1.000
_cell.angle_alpha   90.00
_cell.angle_beta   90.00
_cell.angle_gamma   90.00
#
_symmetry.space_group_name_H-M   'P 1'
#
loop_
_entity.id
_entity.type
_entity.pdbx_description
1 polymer ?
#
loop_
_entity_poly.entity_id
_entity_poly.type
_entity_poly.pdbx_seq_one_letter_code
_entity_poly.pdbx_strand_id
1 'polypeptide(L)'
;QYRIGIARARFVQLRQRVLEGRAVQVGHLGEHGVHIMPSQKLGIVAVKAAIERAKVPVDQIDEVIMGHVLTAGCGENTARQVALHSGIPQEVPAFTINKLCGSGLRAVSLGAQQIELGDADCVIVGGMESMSNAPYVIAKARRGYRMGNGVLEDTMLRDGLVCTENGYHMGVTAENIASRFGVTRQQQDECAYNSQMRAAKAQAEGKFDAQIAPVTIHNRKKGDIVITKDEHIRPETTLEGLAKLKPAFTKDGTVTAGNASGINDAAC
;
A
#
# COMPACT_ATOMS: atom_id res chain seq x y z
N GLN A 1 -19.79 -4.56 -32.63
CA GLN A 1 -19.20 -5.84 -32.15
C GLN A 1 -17.67 -5.89 -32.27
N TYR A 2 -17.04 -5.20 -33.23
CA TYR A 2 -15.56 -5.21 -33.42
C TYR A 2 -14.78 -4.42 -32.36
N ARG A 3 -15.38 -3.39 -31.74
CA ARG A 3 -14.71 -2.58 -30.68
C ARG A 3 -14.52 -3.34 -29.37
N ILE A 4 -15.42 -4.26 -29.03
CA ILE A 4 -15.33 -5.03 -27.76
C ILE A 4 -14.16 -6.03 -27.78
N GLY A 5 -13.83 -6.61 -28.94
CA GLY A 5 -12.71 -7.55 -29.06
C GLY A 5 -11.33 -6.89 -28.90
N ILE A 6 -11.14 -5.69 -29.46
CA ILE A 6 -9.88 -4.96 -29.41
C ILE A 6 -9.64 -4.42 -27.98
N ALA A 7 -10.64 -3.89 -27.33
CA ALA A 7 -10.57 -3.43 -25.95
C ALA A 7 -10.21 -4.58 -24.98
N ARG A 8 -10.79 -5.78 -25.17
CA ARG A 8 -10.45 -6.97 -24.36
C ARG A 8 -9.01 -7.43 -24.55
N ALA A 9 -8.48 -7.41 -25.77
CA ALA A 9 -7.11 -7.80 -26.04
C ALA A 9 -6.10 -6.81 -25.42
N ARG A 10 -6.35 -5.51 -25.52
CA ARG A 10 -5.53 -4.46 -24.89
C ARG A 10 -5.61 -4.53 -23.36
N PHE A 11 -6.78 -4.82 -22.80
CA PHE A 11 -6.99 -4.98 -21.38
C PHE A 11 -6.21 -6.18 -20.78
N VAL A 12 -6.15 -7.31 -21.49
CA VAL A 12 -5.37 -8.48 -21.08
C VAL A 12 -3.88 -8.17 -21.07
N GLN A 13 -3.38 -7.43 -22.08
CA GLN A 13 -1.98 -6.98 -22.12
C GLN A 13 -1.67 -5.97 -21.00
N LEU A 14 -2.60 -5.07 -20.68
CA LEU A 14 -2.43 -4.12 -19.57
C LEU A 14 -2.41 -4.83 -18.23
N ARG A 15 -3.26 -5.84 -18.01
CA ARG A 15 -3.22 -6.68 -16.79
C ARG A 15 -1.86 -7.34 -16.57
N GLN A 16 -1.27 -7.89 -17.60
CA GLN A 16 0.07 -8.49 -17.53
C GLN A 16 1.14 -7.42 -17.22
N ARG A 17 1.07 -6.24 -17.85
CA ARG A 17 2.05 -5.17 -17.66
C ARG A 17 1.95 -4.48 -16.27
N VAL A 18 0.75 -4.34 -15.72
CA VAL A 18 0.53 -3.74 -14.39
C VAL A 18 0.98 -4.65 -13.25
N LEU A 19 0.94 -5.98 -13.44
CA LEU A 19 1.36 -6.95 -12.41
C LEU A 19 2.88 -7.07 -12.26
N GLU A 20 3.67 -6.55 -13.19
CA GLU A 20 5.14 -6.69 -13.21
C GLU A 20 5.89 -5.59 -12.42
N GLY A 21 5.19 -4.61 -11.84
CA GLY A 21 5.79 -3.41 -11.24
C GLY A 21 5.75 -3.34 -9.71
N ARG A 22 5.66 -4.45 -9.00
CA ARG A 22 5.60 -4.44 -7.54
C ARG A 22 6.91 -3.95 -6.92
N ALA A 23 6.86 -2.87 -6.13
CA ALA A 23 7.95 -2.49 -5.27
C ALA A 23 7.97 -3.36 -4.00
N VAL A 24 9.12 -3.45 -3.35
CA VAL A 24 9.29 -4.17 -2.10
C VAL A 24 8.41 -3.57 -1.01
N GLN A 25 7.69 -4.39 -0.31
CA GLN A 25 7.03 -4.01 0.93
C GLN A 25 8.10 -3.86 2.02
N VAL A 26 8.32 -2.62 2.43
CA VAL A 26 9.25 -2.31 3.53
C VAL A 26 8.52 -2.56 4.84
N GLY A 27 9.08 -3.39 5.70
CA GLY A 27 8.50 -3.75 6.99
C GLY A 27 8.40 -2.58 7.96
N HIS A 28 7.68 -2.82 9.04
CA HIS A 28 7.37 -1.84 10.07
C HIS A 28 8.64 -1.34 10.80
N LEU A 29 8.58 -0.06 11.18
CA LEU A 29 9.45 0.62 12.12
C LEU A 29 9.80 -0.23 13.34
N GLY A 30 10.86 -0.90 13.43
CA GLY A 30 11.09 -1.44 14.75
C GLY A 30 12.50 -1.89 15.06
N GLU A 31 13.15 -2.50 14.14
CA GLU A 31 14.32 -3.23 14.57
C GLU A 31 15.68 -2.63 14.14
N HIS A 32 15.73 -1.66 13.19
CA HIS A 32 17.01 -1.18 12.69
C HIS A 32 17.17 0.33 12.48
N GLY A 33 16.26 1.16 12.95
CA GLY A 33 16.39 2.64 12.78
C GLY A 33 16.52 3.02 11.30
N VAL A 34 15.86 2.32 10.42
CA VAL A 34 15.91 2.53 8.98
C VAL A 34 15.17 3.83 8.67
N HIS A 35 15.80 4.67 7.85
CA HIS A 35 15.20 5.90 7.38
C HIS A 35 13.90 5.59 6.65
N ILE A 36 12.81 6.06 7.21
CA ILE A 36 11.48 5.94 6.66
C ILE A 36 11.45 6.62 5.29
N MET A 37 10.98 5.91 4.27
CA MET A 37 10.93 6.45 2.92
C MET A 37 9.56 7.06 2.63
N PRO A 38 9.49 8.32 2.12
CA PRO A 38 8.21 8.90 1.70
C PRO A 38 7.50 8.03 0.66
N SER A 39 6.16 7.96 0.74
CA SER A 39 5.33 7.17 -0.17
C SER A 39 5.62 7.44 -1.64
N GLN A 40 5.82 8.72 -2.03
CA GLN A 40 6.12 9.10 -3.40
C GLN A 40 7.44 8.47 -3.90
N LYS A 41 8.45 8.36 -3.05
CA LYS A 41 9.72 7.71 -3.43
C LYS A 41 9.54 6.22 -3.67
N LEU A 42 8.70 5.55 -2.88
CA LEU A 42 8.33 4.15 -3.13
C LEU A 42 7.56 4.04 -4.46
N GLY A 43 6.59 4.91 -4.68
CA GLY A 43 5.83 4.98 -5.94
C GLY A 43 6.72 5.20 -7.17
N ILE A 44 7.73 6.07 -7.07
CA ILE A 44 8.70 6.31 -8.15
C ILE A 44 9.48 5.04 -8.48
N VAL A 45 9.92 4.28 -7.48
CA VAL A 45 10.64 3.01 -7.70
C VAL A 45 9.75 2.02 -8.43
N ALA A 46 8.50 1.85 -7.99
CA ALA A 46 7.53 0.95 -8.61
C ALA A 46 7.20 1.35 -10.04
N VAL A 47 6.93 2.63 -10.29
CA VAL A 47 6.56 3.13 -11.63
C VAL A 47 7.73 3.04 -12.60
N LYS A 48 8.95 3.39 -12.18
CA LYS A 48 10.15 3.22 -13.03
C LYS A 48 10.36 1.76 -13.41
N ALA A 49 10.25 0.85 -12.47
CA ALA A 49 10.37 -0.59 -12.73
C ALA A 49 9.27 -1.10 -13.66
N ALA A 50 8.03 -0.60 -13.50
CA ALA A 50 6.91 -0.96 -14.38
C ALA A 50 7.15 -0.48 -15.82
N ILE A 51 7.59 0.76 -16.03
CA ILE A 51 7.91 1.32 -17.35
C ILE A 51 9.03 0.53 -18.01
N GLU A 52 10.12 0.27 -17.30
CA GLU A 52 11.27 -0.47 -17.80
C GLU A 52 10.88 -1.89 -18.23
N ARG A 53 10.17 -2.62 -17.38
CA ARG A 53 9.74 -4.00 -17.64
C ARG A 53 8.70 -4.08 -18.77
N ALA A 54 7.80 -3.12 -18.84
CA ALA A 54 6.81 -3.03 -19.91
C ALA A 54 7.42 -2.60 -21.24
N LYS A 55 8.63 -2.02 -21.24
CA LYS A 55 9.31 -1.45 -22.43
C LYS A 55 8.43 -0.46 -23.17
N VAL A 56 7.64 0.32 -22.43
CA VAL A 56 6.79 1.36 -22.98
C VAL A 56 7.57 2.68 -22.99
N PRO A 57 7.68 3.36 -24.13
CA PRO A 57 8.20 4.72 -24.18
C PRO A 57 7.34 5.65 -23.31
N VAL A 58 7.99 6.53 -22.55
CA VAL A 58 7.29 7.41 -21.59
C VAL A 58 6.36 8.41 -22.27
N ASP A 59 6.61 8.75 -23.51
CA ASP A 59 5.80 9.62 -24.36
C ASP A 59 4.52 8.95 -24.91
N GLN A 60 4.37 7.64 -24.70
CA GLN A 60 3.15 6.89 -25.02
C GLN A 60 2.23 6.70 -23.81
N ILE A 61 2.57 7.27 -22.67
CA ILE A 61 1.73 7.22 -21.48
C ILE A 61 0.75 8.38 -21.52
N ASP A 62 -0.54 8.07 -21.44
CA ASP A 62 -1.62 9.06 -21.54
C ASP A 62 -2.03 9.59 -20.16
N GLU A 63 -1.94 8.79 -19.10
CA GLU A 63 -2.31 9.19 -17.73
C GLU A 63 -1.65 8.35 -16.65
N VAL A 64 -1.55 8.92 -15.44
CA VAL A 64 -1.05 8.24 -14.23
C VAL A 64 -2.10 8.33 -13.12
N ILE A 65 -2.55 7.17 -12.60
CA ILE A 65 -3.52 7.09 -11.51
C ILE A 65 -2.92 6.30 -10.35
N MET A 66 -2.68 6.97 -9.21
CA MET A 66 -2.12 6.31 -8.02
C MET A 66 -3.08 6.39 -6.83
N GLY A 67 -3.31 5.24 -6.21
CA GLY A 67 -3.98 5.16 -4.92
C GLY A 67 -3.06 5.63 -3.79
N HIS A 68 -3.56 6.51 -2.92
CA HIS A 68 -2.84 6.97 -1.73
C HIS A 68 -3.84 7.49 -0.70
N VAL A 69 -3.75 7.01 0.53
CA VAL A 69 -4.71 7.35 1.61
C VAL A 69 -4.15 8.43 2.52
N LEU A 70 -2.95 8.24 3.04
CA LEU A 70 -2.33 9.10 4.06
C LEU A 70 -1.51 10.22 3.40
N THR A 71 -2.21 11.16 2.77
CA THR A 71 -1.59 12.22 1.96
C THR A 71 -1.16 13.46 2.76
N ALA A 72 -1.47 13.53 4.06
CA ALA A 72 -1.12 14.67 4.89
C ALA A 72 0.40 14.88 4.92
N GLY A 73 0.83 16.12 4.65
CA GLY A 73 2.26 16.47 4.62
C GLY A 73 3.05 15.95 3.41
N CYS A 74 2.43 15.22 2.47
CA CYS A 74 3.10 14.68 1.29
C CYS A 74 3.23 15.67 0.12
N GLY A 75 2.75 16.89 0.28
CA GLY A 75 2.63 17.87 -0.81
C GLY A 75 1.39 17.64 -1.67
N GLU A 76 1.28 18.42 -2.72
CA GLU A 76 0.14 18.34 -3.64
C GLU A 76 0.24 17.12 -4.56
N ASN A 77 -0.89 16.53 -4.89
CA ASN A 77 -1.06 15.49 -5.91
C ASN A 77 0.11 14.49 -6.00
N THR A 78 0.16 13.55 -5.08
CA THR A 78 1.28 12.60 -4.96
C THR A 78 1.47 11.72 -6.21
N ALA A 79 0.42 11.42 -6.97
CA ALA A 79 0.52 10.75 -8.26
C ALA A 79 1.28 11.61 -9.29
N ARG A 80 1.03 12.94 -9.29
CA ARG A 80 1.76 13.87 -10.15
C ARG A 80 3.24 13.91 -9.84
N GLN A 81 3.59 13.93 -8.55
CA GLN A 81 4.99 13.86 -8.12
C GLN A 81 5.66 12.57 -8.62
N VAL A 82 4.99 11.43 -8.49
CA VAL A 82 5.48 10.14 -8.99
C VAL A 82 5.68 10.17 -10.50
N ALA A 83 4.71 10.68 -11.26
CA ALA A 83 4.80 10.77 -12.72
C ALA A 83 6.04 11.56 -13.16
N LEU A 84 6.19 12.79 -12.67
CA LEU A 84 7.30 13.67 -13.05
C LEU A 84 8.67 13.09 -12.68
N HIS A 85 8.81 12.56 -11.47
CA HIS A 85 10.07 12.00 -11.00
C HIS A 85 10.37 10.59 -11.57
N SER A 86 9.40 9.98 -12.26
CA SER A 86 9.60 8.75 -13.03
C SER A 86 10.04 9.02 -14.47
N GLY A 87 10.11 10.29 -14.89
CA GLY A 87 10.51 10.69 -16.23
C GLY A 87 9.36 10.74 -17.24
N ILE A 88 8.12 10.67 -16.77
CA ILE A 88 6.92 10.85 -17.62
C ILE A 88 6.80 12.33 -17.98
N PRO A 89 6.48 12.69 -19.25
CA PRO A 89 6.37 14.07 -19.70
C PRO A 89 5.40 14.89 -18.85
N GLN A 90 5.69 16.18 -18.70
CA GLN A 90 4.87 17.09 -17.88
C GLN A 90 3.47 17.35 -18.44
N GLU A 91 3.26 17.06 -19.71
CA GLU A 91 1.98 17.17 -20.43
C GLU A 91 1.02 16.04 -20.03
N VAL A 92 1.55 14.90 -19.56
CA VAL A 92 0.75 13.75 -19.13
C VAL A 92 0.03 14.05 -17.83
N PRO A 93 -1.30 14.00 -17.80
CA PRO A 93 -2.08 14.23 -16.57
C PRO A 93 -1.84 13.11 -15.54
N ALA A 94 -2.03 13.46 -14.27
CA ALA A 94 -1.93 12.51 -13.20
C ALA A 94 -2.88 12.89 -12.06
N PHE A 95 -3.49 11.91 -11.39
CA PHE A 95 -4.31 12.19 -10.22
C PHE A 95 -4.21 11.08 -9.17
N THR A 96 -4.38 11.50 -7.93
CA THR A 96 -4.37 10.62 -6.75
C THR A 96 -5.79 10.30 -6.36
N ILE A 97 -6.08 9.02 -6.06
CA ILE A 97 -7.40 8.59 -5.60
C ILE A 97 -7.32 7.99 -4.19
N ASN A 98 -8.39 8.17 -3.45
CA ASN A 98 -8.58 7.56 -2.15
C ASN A 98 -9.89 6.78 -2.11
N LYS A 99 -9.78 5.46 -1.97
CA LYS A 99 -10.85 4.51 -1.67
C LYS A 99 -10.38 3.58 -0.54
N LEU A 100 -9.68 4.17 0.46
CA LEU A 100 -9.04 3.46 1.56
C LEU A 100 -8.18 2.28 1.05
N CYS A 101 -8.20 1.13 1.70
CA CYS A 101 -7.42 -0.06 1.33
C CYS A 101 -7.65 -0.54 -0.12
N GLY A 102 -8.73 -0.12 -0.78
CA GLY A 102 -9.06 -0.45 -2.16
C GLY A 102 -8.55 0.55 -3.21
N SER A 103 -7.77 1.57 -2.83
CA SER A 103 -7.35 2.66 -3.73
C SER A 103 -6.54 2.16 -4.92
N GLY A 104 -5.50 1.35 -4.69
CA GLY A 104 -4.67 0.80 -5.77
C GLY A 104 -5.48 -0.06 -6.74
N LEU A 105 -6.35 -0.95 -6.23
CA LEU A 105 -7.24 -1.76 -7.09
C LEU A 105 -8.25 -0.89 -7.85
N ARG A 106 -8.72 0.21 -7.25
CA ARG A 106 -9.60 1.16 -7.94
C ARG A 106 -8.87 1.90 -9.05
N ALA A 107 -7.61 2.26 -8.87
CA ALA A 107 -6.78 2.85 -9.95
C ALA A 107 -6.72 1.91 -11.17
N VAL A 108 -6.51 0.60 -10.96
CA VAL A 108 -6.53 -0.40 -12.04
C VAL A 108 -7.86 -0.39 -12.77
N SER A 109 -8.98 -0.36 -12.04
CA SER A 109 -10.30 -0.38 -12.68
C SER A 109 -10.61 0.92 -13.43
N LEU A 110 -10.11 2.07 -12.98
CA LEU A 110 -10.25 3.35 -13.68
C LEU A 110 -9.43 3.39 -14.97
N GLY A 111 -8.16 2.99 -14.93
CA GLY A 111 -7.34 2.92 -16.14
C GLY A 111 -7.91 1.94 -17.17
N ALA A 112 -8.45 0.80 -16.72
CA ALA A 112 -9.15 -0.12 -17.60
C ALA A 112 -10.37 0.52 -18.29
N GLN A 113 -11.16 1.28 -17.54
CA GLN A 113 -12.32 1.98 -18.08
C GLN A 113 -11.92 3.03 -19.13
N GLN A 114 -10.86 3.81 -18.90
CA GLN A 114 -10.36 4.78 -19.88
C GLN A 114 -9.95 4.12 -21.19
N ILE A 115 -9.25 2.98 -21.10
CA ILE A 115 -8.84 2.23 -22.29
C ILE A 115 -10.06 1.65 -23.02
N GLU A 116 -11.03 1.12 -22.30
CA GLU A 116 -12.27 0.58 -22.90
C GLU A 116 -13.12 1.65 -23.59
N LEU A 117 -13.14 2.87 -23.04
CA LEU A 117 -13.84 4.02 -23.63
C LEU A 117 -13.09 4.65 -24.81
N GLY A 118 -11.79 4.38 -24.93
CA GLY A 118 -10.93 4.98 -25.95
C GLY A 118 -10.41 6.37 -25.56
N ASP A 119 -10.47 6.71 -24.28
CA ASP A 119 -9.96 7.97 -23.74
C ASP A 119 -8.42 7.91 -23.57
N ALA A 120 -7.86 6.72 -23.45
CA ALA A 120 -6.42 6.46 -23.33
C ALA A 120 -6.03 5.13 -24.00
N ASP A 121 -4.81 5.04 -24.47
CA ASP A 121 -4.20 3.80 -24.96
C ASP A 121 -3.25 3.16 -23.95
N CYS A 122 -2.63 3.97 -23.09
CA CYS A 122 -1.67 3.52 -22.07
C CYS A 122 -1.81 4.32 -20.77
N VAL A 123 -2.14 3.65 -19.67
CA VAL A 123 -2.32 4.28 -18.36
C VAL A 123 -1.42 3.60 -17.33
N ILE A 124 -0.65 4.37 -16.58
CA ILE A 124 0.05 3.88 -15.40
C ILE A 124 -0.93 3.90 -14.23
N VAL A 125 -1.10 2.75 -13.60
CA VAL A 125 -2.00 2.59 -12.45
C VAL A 125 -1.29 1.87 -11.31
N GLY A 126 -1.59 2.27 -10.08
CA GLY A 126 -0.93 1.67 -8.93
C GLY A 126 -1.41 2.22 -7.61
N GLY A 127 -0.60 2.01 -6.58
CA GLY A 127 -0.80 2.59 -5.27
C GLY A 127 0.50 2.67 -4.49
N MET A 128 0.52 3.53 -3.50
CA MET A 128 1.65 3.72 -2.59
C MET A 128 1.14 4.14 -1.23
N GLU A 129 1.84 3.72 -0.19
CA GLU A 129 1.55 4.15 1.18
C GLU A 129 2.83 4.14 2.00
N SER A 130 3.02 5.13 2.85
CA SER A 130 4.04 5.11 3.90
C SER A 130 3.36 5.39 5.23
N MET A 131 2.85 4.34 5.85
CA MET A 131 2.15 4.45 7.14
C MET A 131 3.11 4.91 8.25
N SER A 132 4.38 4.56 8.12
CA SER A 132 5.44 4.97 9.03
C SER A 132 5.70 6.48 9.01
N ASN A 133 5.38 7.16 7.91
CA ASN A 133 5.52 8.62 7.74
C ASN A 133 4.24 9.42 7.99
N ALA A 134 3.15 8.76 8.33
CA ALA A 134 1.89 9.46 8.60
C ALA A 134 2.09 10.50 9.71
N PRO A 135 1.84 11.79 9.46
CA PRO A 135 2.09 12.82 10.43
C PRO A 135 0.99 12.90 11.49
N TYR A 136 1.30 13.55 12.59
CA TYR A 136 0.29 14.01 13.52
C TYR A 136 -0.22 15.39 13.11
N VAL A 137 -1.50 15.67 13.35
CA VAL A 137 -2.14 16.96 13.06
C VAL A 137 -2.72 17.60 14.31
N ILE A 138 -2.76 18.93 14.29
CA ILE A 138 -3.43 19.74 15.32
C ILE A 138 -4.60 20.45 14.64
N ALA A 139 -5.82 19.94 14.80
CA ALA A 139 -6.99 20.38 14.05
C ALA A 139 -7.30 21.89 14.17
N LYS A 140 -7.09 22.49 15.33
CA LYS A 140 -7.40 23.90 15.59
C LYS A 140 -6.20 24.87 15.38
N ALA A 141 -5.02 24.36 15.03
CA ALA A 141 -3.79 25.17 14.98
C ALA A 141 -3.90 26.38 14.05
N ARG A 142 -4.57 26.25 12.90
CA ARG A 142 -4.74 27.35 11.93
C ARG A 142 -5.47 28.58 12.51
N ARG A 143 -6.41 28.35 13.42
CA ARG A 143 -7.17 29.42 14.10
C ARG A 143 -6.64 29.75 15.50
N GLY A 144 -5.67 28.96 15.98
CA GLY A 144 -5.06 29.05 17.30
C GLY A 144 -5.91 28.45 18.43
N TYR A 145 -5.26 28.28 19.58
CA TYR A 145 -5.86 27.86 20.83
C TYR A 145 -5.92 29.06 21.76
N ARG A 146 -7.11 29.48 22.11
CA ARG A 146 -7.28 30.64 23.01
C ARG A 146 -6.88 30.31 24.44
N MET A 147 -7.28 29.14 24.93
CA MET A 147 -7.02 28.67 26.30
C MET A 147 -7.20 27.14 26.34
N GLY A 148 -6.41 26.45 27.17
CA GLY A 148 -6.44 25.01 27.35
C GLY A 148 -5.50 24.25 26.42
N ASN A 149 -5.45 22.92 26.59
CA ASN A 149 -4.55 22.05 25.87
C ASN A 149 -5.02 21.77 24.44
N GLY A 150 -4.07 21.49 23.54
CA GLY A 150 -4.31 20.94 22.21
C GLY A 150 -4.08 19.45 22.18
N VAL A 151 -4.75 18.74 21.28
CA VAL A 151 -4.56 17.32 21.02
C VAL A 151 -3.81 17.16 19.71
N LEU A 152 -2.77 16.34 19.72
CA LEU A 152 -2.13 15.80 18.51
C LEU A 152 -2.91 14.56 18.08
N GLU A 153 -3.42 14.56 16.86
CA GLU A 153 -4.18 13.45 16.30
C GLU A 153 -3.32 12.69 15.29
N ASP A 154 -3.17 11.39 15.49
CA ASP A 154 -2.46 10.49 14.58
C ASP A 154 -3.28 10.29 13.31
N THR A 155 -2.76 10.76 12.17
CA THR A 155 -3.46 10.64 10.87
C THR A 155 -3.50 9.19 10.36
N MET A 156 -2.56 8.34 10.74
CA MET A 156 -2.61 6.93 10.39
C MET A 156 -3.86 6.26 11.00
N LEU A 157 -4.16 6.57 12.25
CA LEU A 157 -5.37 6.08 12.91
C LEU A 157 -6.61 6.78 12.39
N ARG A 158 -6.62 8.10 12.42
CA ARG A 158 -7.79 8.93 12.12
C ARG A 158 -8.28 8.79 10.68
N ASP A 159 -7.37 8.85 9.71
CA ASP A 159 -7.70 8.92 8.29
C ASP A 159 -7.60 7.56 7.59
N GLY A 160 -6.94 6.56 8.20
CA GLY A 160 -6.70 5.25 7.61
C GLY A 160 -7.32 4.05 8.32
N LEU A 161 -7.34 4.04 9.66
CA LEU A 161 -7.64 2.82 10.43
C LEU A 161 -8.87 2.91 11.34
N VAL A 162 -9.43 4.11 11.57
CA VAL A 162 -10.63 4.30 12.39
C VAL A 162 -11.82 4.61 11.49
N CYS A 163 -12.91 3.85 11.66
CA CYS A 163 -14.17 4.12 10.98
C CYS A 163 -14.80 5.41 11.53
N THR A 164 -14.96 6.42 10.68
CA THR A 164 -15.53 7.72 11.07
C THR A 164 -16.98 7.62 11.50
N GLU A 165 -17.74 6.71 10.89
CA GLU A 165 -19.18 6.51 11.18
C GLU A 165 -19.40 5.82 12.54
N ASN A 166 -18.54 4.87 12.89
CA ASN A 166 -18.70 4.05 14.09
C ASN A 166 -17.72 4.39 15.21
N GLY A 167 -16.69 5.20 14.93
CA GLY A 167 -15.71 5.65 15.93
C GLY A 167 -14.77 4.56 16.46
N TYR A 168 -14.64 3.41 15.78
CA TYR A 168 -13.75 2.34 16.21
C TYR A 168 -12.73 1.92 15.14
N HIS A 169 -11.64 1.33 15.61
CA HIS A 169 -10.54 0.82 14.78
C HIS A 169 -10.98 -0.36 13.92
N MET A 170 -10.37 -0.55 12.73
CA MET A 170 -10.65 -1.68 11.82
C MET A 170 -10.48 -3.05 12.49
N GLY A 171 -9.63 -3.17 13.50
CA GLY A 171 -9.53 -4.39 14.31
C GLY A 171 -10.84 -4.74 15.03
N VAL A 172 -11.60 -3.75 15.48
CA VAL A 172 -12.94 -3.98 16.05
C VAL A 172 -13.93 -4.42 14.99
N THR A 173 -13.78 -3.94 13.74
CA THR A 173 -14.56 -4.47 12.60
C THR A 173 -14.28 -5.96 12.40
N ALA A 174 -13.02 -6.39 12.53
CA ALA A 174 -12.68 -7.81 12.47
C ALA A 174 -13.30 -8.61 13.63
N GLU A 175 -13.32 -8.07 14.86
CA GLU A 175 -14.04 -8.69 15.99
C GLU A 175 -15.55 -8.82 15.73
N ASN A 176 -16.16 -7.79 15.13
CA ASN A 176 -17.58 -7.83 14.76
C ASN A 176 -17.86 -8.94 13.72
N ILE A 177 -16.95 -9.15 12.76
CA ILE A 177 -17.04 -10.24 11.79
C ILE A 177 -16.88 -11.59 12.48
N ALA A 178 -15.89 -11.71 13.35
CA ALA A 178 -15.64 -12.94 14.11
C ALA A 178 -16.89 -13.33 14.93
N SER A 179 -17.46 -12.38 15.66
CA SER A 179 -18.68 -12.60 16.46
C SER A 179 -19.89 -12.94 15.57
N ARG A 180 -20.13 -12.16 14.51
CA ARG A 180 -21.32 -12.32 13.64
C ARG A 180 -21.33 -13.66 12.90
N PHE A 181 -20.19 -14.13 12.46
CA PHE A 181 -20.05 -15.34 11.64
C PHE A 181 -19.50 -16.55 12.40
N GLY A 182 -19.27 -16.44 13.72
CA GLY A 182 -18.76 -17.51 14.55
C GLY A 182 -17.34 -17.94 14.22
N VAL A 183 -16.50 -17.01 13.72
CA VAL A 183 -15.09 -17.29 13.40
C VAL A 183 -14.29 -17.36 14.68
N THR A 184 -13.80 -18.54 15.03
CA THR A 184 -13.06 -18.77 16.28
C THR A 184 -11.64 -18.21 16.22
N ARG A 185 -11.05 -17.95 17.38
CA ARG A 185 -9.65 -17.55 17.52
C ARG A 185 -8.71 -18.56 16.86
N GLN A 186 -8.96 -19.85 17.02
CA GLN A 186 -8.17 -20.89 16.38
C GLN A 186 -8.19 -20.81 14.86
N GLN A 187 -9.36 -20.62 14.26
CA GLN A 187 -9.49 -20.44 12.80
C GLN A 187 -8.74 -19.21 12.29
N GLN A 188 -8.75 -18.11 13.05
CA GLN A 188 -8.01 -16.89 12.72
C GLN A 188 -6.50 -17.14 12.78
N ASP A 189 -6.01 -17.80 13.83
CA ASP A 189 -4.59 -18.13 13.99
C ASP A 189 -4.12 -19.13 12.93
N GLU A 190 -4.91 -20.13 12.58
CA GLU A 190 -4.63 -21.08 11.48
C GLU A 190 -4.56 -20.36 10.12
N CYS A 191 -5.46 -19.41 9.87
CA CYS A 191 -5.44 -18.60 8.66
C CYS A 191 -4.15 -17.76 8.59
N ALA A 192 -3.77 -17.10 9.67
CA ALA A 192 -2.55 -16.28 9.77
C ALA A 192 -1.29 -17.15 9.59
N TYR A 193 -1.20 -18.29 10.28
CA TYR A 193 -0.11 -19.25 10.14
C TYR A 193 0.04 -19.71 8.70
N ASN A 194 -1.03 -20.18 8.08
CA ASN A 194 -1.02 -20.64 6.69
C ASN A 194 -0.61 -19.53 5.71
N SER A 195 -1.04 -18.29 5.96
CA SER A 195 -0.65 -17.12 5.18
C SER A 195 0.86 -16.86 5.25
N GLN A 196 1.43 -16.85 6.46
CA GLN A 196 2.87 -16.68 6.66
C GLN A 196 3.68 -17.80 6.01
N MET A 197 3.27 -19.06 6.19
CA MET A 197 3.98 -20.22 5.61
C MET A 197 3.94 -20.21 4.08
N ARG A 198 2.80 -19.87 3.48
CA ARG A 198 2.67 -19.75 2.01
C ARG A 198 3.54 -18.64 1.46
N ALA A 199 3.55 -17.47 2.13
CA ALA A 199 4.37 -16.33 1.73
C ALA A 199 5.86 -16.64 1.88
N ALA A 200 6.28 -17.23 3.00
CA ALA A 200 7.66 -17.64 3.25
C ALA A 200 8.15 -18.66 2.20
N LYS A 201 7.32 -19.67 1.90
CA LYS A 201 7.62 -20.63 0.83
C LYS A 201 7.77 -19.97 -0.52
N ALA A 202 6.83 -19.10 -0.89
CA ALA A 202 6.87 -18.39 -2.17
C ALA A 202 8.11 -17.48 -2.29
N GLN A 203 8.49 -16.80 -1.19
CA GLN A 203 9.72 -16.00 -1.15
C GLN A 203 10.98 -16.87 -1.27
N ALA A 204 11.04 -18.01 -0.56
CA ALA A 204 12.17 -18.92 -0.63
C ALA A 204 12.33 -19.57 -2.02
N GLU A 205 11.23 -19.80 -2.73
CA GLU A 205 11.20 -20.33 -4.09
C GLU A 205 11.44 -19.23 -5.16
N GLY A 206 11.71 -17.97 -4.78
CA GLY A 206 11.97 -16.85 -5.70
C GLY A 206 10.74 -16.40 -6.52
N LYS A 207 9.51 -16.77 -6.12
CA LYS A 207 8.30 -16.46 -6.90
C LYS A 207 7.99 -14.98 -6.98
N PHE A 208 8.56 -14.18 -6.08
CA PHE A 208 8.38 -12.73 -6.07
C PHE A 208 9.51 -11.98 -6.78
N ASP A 209 10.64 -12.62 -7.10
CA ASP A 209 11.85 -11.96 -7.58
C ASP A 209 11.61 -11.14 -8.86
N ALA A 210 10.82 -11.68 -9.79
CA ALA A 210 10.46 -10.97 -11.01
C ALA A 210 9.53 -9.77 -10.79
N GLN A 211 8.83 -9.71 -9.66
CA GLN A 211 7.88 -8.64 -9.34
C GLN A 211 8.51 -7.54 -8.49
N ILE A 212 9.51 -7.88 -7.68
CA ILE A 212 10.15 -6.95 -6.74
C ILE A 212 11.06 -5.97 -7.49
N ALA A 213 10.94 -4.68 -7.16
CA ALA A 213 11.89 -3.64 -7.51
C ALA A 213 12.68 -3.24 -6.26
N PRO A 214 14.02 -3.36 -6.26
CA PRO A 214 14.84 -3.02 -5.10
C PRO A 214 14.67 -1.56 -4.67
N VAL A 215 14.57 -1.33 -3.35
CA VAL A 215 14.50 0.00 -2.77
C VAL A 215 15.83 0.33 -2.09
N THR A 216 16.48 1.39 -2.53
CA THR A 216 17.73 1.88 -1.92
C THR A 216 17.45 2.99 -0.92
N ILE A 217 17.85 2.78 0.32
CA ILE A 217 17.77 3.76 1.41
C ILE A 217 19.16 4.32 1.65
N HIS A 218 19.34 5.61 1.35
CA HIS A 218 20.62 6.29 1.55
C HIS A 218 20.84 6.60 3.02
N ASN A 219 21.87 6.04 3.60
CA ASN A 219 22.29 6.31 4.96
C ASN A 219 23.71 6.90 5.00
N ARG A 220 23.81 8.19 5.37
CA ARG A 220 25.10 8.92 5.39
C ARG A 220 26.15 8.32 6.32
N LYS A 221 25.74 7.59 7.39
CA LYS A 221 26.66 7.04 8.40
C LYS A 221 27.03 5.59 8.14
N LYS A 222 26.09 4.79 7.62
CA LYS A 222 26.24 3.33 7.47
C LYS A 222 26.40 2.87 6.03
N GLY A 223 26.35 3.80 5.06
CA GLY A 223 26.25 3.46 3.63
C GLY A 223 24.83 3.12 3.21
N ASP A 224 24.64 2.91 1.92
CA ASP A 224 23.34 2.61 1.35
C ASP A 224 22.85 1.22 1.75
N ILE A 225 21.58 1.13 2.11
CA ILE A 225 20.88 -0.12 2.42
C ILE A 225 19.96 -0.42 1.25
N VAL A 226 20.11 -1.60 0.63
CA VAL A 226 19.27 -2.06 -0.47
C VAL A 226 18.32 -3.12 0.04
N ILE A 227 17.02 -2.82 0.00
CA ILE A 227 15.96 -3.74 0.39
C ILE A 227 15.47 -4.46 -0.87
N THR A 228 15.58 -5.78 -0.87
CA THR A 228 15.27 -6.66 -2.01
C THR A 228 14.21 -7.71 -1.71
N LYS A 229 13.67 -7.73 -0.49
CA LYS A 229 12.69 -8.71 -0.04
C LYS A 229 11.63 -8.03 0.81
N ASP A 230 10.40 -8.55 0.76
CA ASP A 230 9.34 -8.15 1.68
C ASP A 230 9.74 -8.55 3.12
N GLU A 231 9.80 -7.56 4.03
CA GLU A 231 10.28 -7.74 5.40
C GLU A 231 9.18 -8.21 6.37
N HIS A 232 7.91 -8.13 5.95
CA HIS A 232 6.77 -8.48 6.82
C HIS A 232 6.58 -10.01 6.99
N ILE A 233 7.14 -10.81 6.10
CA ILE A 233 7.02 -12.27 6.14
C ILE A 233 7.80 -12.84 7.32
N ARG A 234 7.13 -13.65 8.15
CA ARG A 234 7.70 -14.26 9.36
C ARG A 234 7.69 -15.80 9.24
N PRO A 235 8.74 -16.39 8.66
CA PRO A 235 8.83 -17.84 8.46
C PRO A 235 8.89 -18.64 9.76
N GLU A 236 9.28 -18.00 10.86
CA GLU A 236 9.35 -18.60 12.20
C GLU A 236 8.00 -18.64 12.95
N THR A 237 6.92 -18.20 12.33
CA THR A 237 5.59 -18.20 12.95
C THR A 237 5.15 -19.62 13.29
N THR A 238 4.62 -19.84 14.50
CA THR A 238 4.05 -21.10 14.95
C THR A 238 2.63 -20.91 15.50
N LEU A 239 1.80 -21.95 15.46
CA LEU A 239 0.45 -21.89 16.02
C LEU A 239 0.49 -21.66 17.54
N GLU A 240 1.45 -22.27 18.24
CA GLU A 240 1.65 -22.08 19.68
C GLU A 240 2.09 -20.64 20.01
N GLY A 241 2.87 -20.02 19.15
CA GLY A 241 3.28 -18.63 19.26
C GLY A 241 2.09 -17.68 19.10
N LEU A 242 1.26 -17.93 18.08
CA LEU A 242 0.03 -17.15 17.83
C LEU A 242 -0.96 -17.28 18.98
N ALA A 243 -1.19 -18.49 19.48
CA ALA A 243 -2.13 -18.75 20.57
C ALA A 243 -1.81 -18.01 21.87
N LYS A 244 -0.52 -17.70 22.12
CA LYS A 244 -0.06 -16.94 23.31
C LYS A 244 -0.29 -15.44 23.21
N LEU A 245 -0.60 -14.91 22.04
CA LEU A 245 -0.80 -13.47 21.84
C LEU A 245 -2.11 -13.02 22.49
N LYS A 246 -2.06 -11.85 23.12
CA LYS A 246 -3.23 -11.23 23.72
C LYS A 246 -4.08 -10.52 22.66
N PRO A 247 -5.40 -10.40 22.87
CA PRO A 247 -6.24 -9.54 22.04
C PRO A 247 -5.69 -8.11 21.96
N ALA A 248 -5.74 -7.52 20.76
CA ALA A 248 -5.13 -6.21 20.51
C ALA A 248 -6.14 -5.06 20.49
N PHE A 249 -7.42 -5.33 20.22
CA PHE A 249 -8.41 -4.27 19.94
C PHE A 249 -9.54 -4.22 20.95
N THR A 250 -9.92 -5.36 21.56
CA THR A 250 -10.94 -5.44 22.61
C THR A 250 -10.43 -6.33 23.73
N LYS A 251 -10.89 -6.09 24.96
CA LYS A 251 -10.40 -6.79 26.16
C LYS A 251 -10.54 -8.32 26.07
N ASP A 252 -11.70 -8.77 25.57
CA ASP A 252 -12.05 -10.19 25.47
C ASP A 252 -12.15 -10.63 24.00
N GLY A 253 -11.35 -10.00 23.14
CA GLY A 253 -11.36 -10.23 21.69
C GLY A 253 -10.58 -11.45 21.25
N THR A 254 -10.62 -11.67 19.94
CA THR A 254 -9.95 -12.78 19.27
C THR A 254 -8.87 -12.32 18.30
N VAL A 255 -8.92 -11.05 17.87
CA VAL A 255 -7.97 -10.45 16.94
C VAL A 255 -6.72 -9.99 17.69
N THR A 256 -5.56 -10.44 17.22
CA THR A 256 -4.26 -10.18 17.85
C THR A 256 -3.29 -9.55 16.85
N ALA A 257 -2.12 -9.12 17.32
CA ALA A 257 -1.06 -8.64 16.43
C ALA A 257 -0.55 -9.72 15.45
N GLY A 258 -0.75 -11.01 15.77
CA GLY A 258 -0.30 -12.13 14.91
C GLY A 258 -1.30 -12.55 13.86
N ASN A 259 -2.60 -12.26 14.04
CA ASN A 259 -3.66 -12.60 13.08
C ASN A 259 -4.35 -11.39 12.47
N ALA A 260 -3.80 -10.19 12.66
CA ALA A 260 -4.21 -8.94 12.01
C ALA A 260 -3.23 -8.53 10.91
N SER A 261 -3.67 -7.66 10.02
CA SER A 261 -2.80 -7.02 9.02
C SER A 261 -1.76 -6.14 9.70
N GLY A 262 -0.52 -6.15 9.19
CA GLY A 262 0.54 -5.28 9.67
C GLY A 262 0.39 -3.84 9.17
N ILE A 263 1.06 -2.93 9.86
CA ILE A 263 1.29 -1.55 9.42
C ILE A 263 2.55 -1.57 8.57
N ASN A 264 2.46 -1.20 7.30
CA ASN A 264 3.56 -1.35 6.34
C ASN A 264 3.70 -0.12 5.45
N ASP A 265 4.90 0.03 4.88
CA ASP A 265 5.22 0.95 3.80
C ASP A 265 5.39 0.15 2.51
N ALA A 266 4.71 0.55 1.43
CA ALA A 266 4.76 -0.18 0.17
C ALA A 266 4.32 0.68 -1.02
N ALA A 267 4.67 0.22 -2.24
CA ALA A 267 4.11 0.69 -3.50
C ALA A 267 4.04 -0.45 -4.53
N CYS A 268 3.07 -0.40 -5.42
CA CYS A 268 2.98 -1.30 -6.55
C CYS A 268 2.20 -0.68 -7.71
#